data_7faef13154d01cfe1820a605c1be597b
#
_entry.id   7faef13154d01cfe1820a605c1be597b
#
_cell.length_a   1.000
_cell.length_b   1.000
_cell.length_c   1.000
_cell.angle_alpha   90.00
_cell.angle_beta   90.00
_cell.angle_gamma   90.00
#
_symmetry.space_group_name_H-M   'P 1'
#
loop_
_entity.id
_entity.type
_entity.pdbx_description
1 polymer ?
#
loop_
_entity_poly.entity_id
_entity_poly.type
_entity_poly.pdbx_seq_one_letter_code
_entity_poly.pdbx_strand_id
1 'polypeptide(L)'
;MSFNFSELSFYILIIFVLAWVIQMAYHWILFRRLAFHKKQEKECSYEPVSVIVCTRDAYEYLLDLIPVLLKQDYPEYEIVIVNDCSQDNTEEYLKDLARNNPKINLVNLTQNLNFFHGKKFPLSMGIKSAKYDLLLLTDADCVPTNDQWIKEMVRTYDKNTEIVVAYG
;
A
#
# COMPACT_ATOMS: atom_id res chain seq x y z
N MET A 1 30.02 38.12 36.44
CA MET A 1 28.74 37.95 35.70
C MET A 1 28.00 36.80 36.35
N SER A 2 27.07 37.08 37.26
CA SER A 2 26.23 36.04 37.89
C SER A 2 25.14 35.65 36.88
N PHE A 3 25.26 34.47 36.37
CA PHE A 3 24.24 33.88 35.52
C PHE A 3 22.94 33.73 36.31
N ASN A 4 21.91 34.51 35.98
CA ASN A 4 20.61 34.43 36.62
C ASN A 4 19.87 33.21 36.06
N PHE A 5 19.84 32.13 36.84
CA PHE A 5 19.21 30.86 36.45
C PHE A 5 17.70 31.02 36.11
N SER A 6 17.03 32.01 36.66
CA SER A 6 15.63 32.33 36.36
C SER A 6 15.44 32.94 34.97
N GLU A 7 16.36 33.75 34.48
CA GLU A 7 16.29 34.34 33.14
C GLU A 7 16.54 33.25 32.05
N LEU A 8 17.53 32.37 32.27
CA LEU A 8 17.80 31.28 31.35
C LEU A 8 16.59 30.34 31.23
N SER A 9 15.95 29.99 32.35
CA SER A 9 14.77 29.13 32.36
C SER A 9 13.58 29.77 31.62
N PHE A 10 13.44 31.09 31.73
CA PHE A 10 12.41 31.84 31.01
C PHE A 10 12.61 31.83 29.48
N TYR A 11 13.84 32.00 28.99
CA TYR A 11 14.16 31.94 27.58
C TYR A 11 13.95 30.52 27.04
N ILE A 12 14.34 29.48 27.79
CA ILE A 12 14.10 28.08 27.41
C ILE A 12 12.59 27.80 27.28
N LEU A 13 11.79 28.28 28.22
CA LEU A 13 10.33 28.15 28.18
C LEU A 13 9.72 28.82 26.92
N ILE A 14 10.18 30.05 26.59
CA ILE A 14 9.72 30.73 25.38
C ILE A 14 10.05 29.94 24.12
N ILE A 15 11.28 29.43 23.99
CA ILE A 15 11.71 28.62 22.83
C ILE A 15 10.87 27.37 22.74
N PHE A 16 10.60 26.71 23.86
CA PHE A 16 9.76 25.49 23.91
C PHE A 16 8.34 25.76 23.44
N VAL A 17 7.71 26.85 23.96
CA VAL A 17 6.35 27.24 23.56
C VAL A 17 6.29 27.61 22.08
N LEU A 18 7.28 28.33 21.56
CA LEU A 18 7.35 28.68 20.13
C LEU A 18 7.48 27.40 19.26
N ALA A 19 8.37 26.50 19.62
CA ALA A 19 8.54 25.23 18.91
C ALA A 19 7.24 24.39 18.93
N TRP A 20 6.57 24.35 20.07
CA TRP A 20 5.29 23.66 20.22
C TRP A 20 4.19 24.26 19.34
N VAL A 21 4.07 25.59 19.32
CA VAL A 21 3.09 26.32 18.46
C VAL A 21 3.36 26.06 16.98
N ILE A 22 4.63 26.11 16.55
CA ILE A 22 5.02 25.82 15.16
C ILE A 22 4.65 24.38 14.79
N GLN A 23 4.93 23.42 15.66
CA GLN A 23 4.61 22.02 15.44
C GLN A 23 3.10 21.78 15.35
N MET A 24 2.32 22.40 16.24
CA MET A 24 0.85 22.32 16.20
C MET A 24 0.29 22.97 14.91
N ALA A 25 0.79 24.12 14.51
CA ALA A 25 0.38 24.78 13.27
C ALA A 25 0.69 23.91 12.03
N TYR A 26 1.88 23.31 12.00
CA TYR A 26 2.27 22.38 10.93
C TYR A 26 1.31 21.18 10.83
N HIS A 27 1.02 20.51 11.96
CA HIS A 27 0.06 19.39 11.98
C HIS A 27 -1.33 19.86 11.57
N TRP A 28 -1.79 21.00 12.05
CA TRP A 28 -3.12 21.51 11.73
C TRP A 28 -3.27 21.83 10.23
N ILE A 29 -2.25 22.44 9.60
CA ILE A 29 -2.24 22.75 8.17
C ILE A 29 -2.26 21.44 7.34
N LEU A 30 -1.45 20.43 7.74
CA LEU A 30 -1.34 19.16 7.04
C LEU A 30 -2.66 18.37 7.11
N PHE A 31 -3.20 18.18 8.32
CA PHE A 31 -4.44 17.43 8.53
C PHE A 31 -5.68 18.15 7.99
N ARG A 32 -5.69 19.50 8.03
CA ARG A 32 -6.77 20.24 7.40
C ARG A 32 -6.85 20.01 5.90
N ARG A 33 -5.71 19.94 5.20
CA ARG A 33 -5.69 19.60 3.77
C ARG A 33 -6.24 18.21 3.48
N LEU A 34 -5.92 17.24 4.33
CA LEU A 34 -6.42 15.88 4.21
C LEU A 34 -7.93 15.80 4.52
N ALA A 35 -8.37 16.39 5.64
CA ALA A 35 -9.76 16.36 6.09
C ALA A 35 -10.74 17.09 5.16
N PHE A 36 -10.30 18.14 4.46
CA PHE A 36 -11.10 18.91 3.51
C PHE A 36 -10.82 18.57 2.04
N HIS A 37 -10.11 17.46 1.80
CA HIS A 37 -9.91 17.00 0.43
C HIS A 37 -11.25 16.54 -0.15
N LYS A 38 -11.79 17.33 -1.08
CA LYS A 38 -12.99 16.93 -1.82
C LYS A 38 -12.58 15.86 -2.83
N LYS A 39 -13.18 14.67 -2.69
CA LYS A 39 -13.09 13.60 -3.69
C LYS A 39 -13.54 14.19 -5.04
N GLN A 40 -12.62 14.37 -5.96
CA GLN A 40 -12.98 14.81 -7.32
C GLN A 40 -13.69 13.64 -7.99
N GLU A 41 -14.92 13.84 -8.41
CA GLU A 41 -15.66 12.89 -9.25
C GLU A 41 -15.11 12.98 -10.68
N LYS A 42 -13.93 12.39 -10.90
CA LYS A 42 -13.44 12.13 -12.24
C LYS A 42 -14.10 10.87 -12.79
N GLU A 43 -14.42 10.86 -14.08
CA GLU A 43 -14.80 9.62 -14.76
C GLU A 43 -13.64 8.63 -14.66
N CYS A 44 -13.97 7.38 -14.32
CA CYS A 44 -12.96 6.32 -14.23
C CYS A 44 -12.54 5.92 -15.65
N SER A 45 -11.25 6.07 -15.96
CA SER A 45 -10.69 5.49 -17.19
C SER A 45 -10.45 4.00 -16.96
N TYR A 46 -11.37 3.11 -17.14
CA TYR A 46 -11.24 1.67 -16.86
C TYR A 46 -10.04 1.00 -17.56
N GLU A 47 -8.83 1.49 -17.28
CA GLU A 47 -7.59 0.88 -17.78
C GLU A 47 -7.36 -0.46 -17.08
N PRO A 48 -6.91 -1.50 -17.78
CA PRO A 48 -6.61 -2.79 -17.16
C PRO A 48 -5.54 -2.67 -16.07
N VAL A 49 -5.71 -3.41 -14.97
CA VAL A 49 -4.88 -3.27 -13.75
C VAL A 49 -4.28 -4.61 -13.33
N SER A 50 -3.00 -4.61 -12.98
CA SER A 50 -2.37 -5.71 -12.25
C SER A 50 -2.25 -5.37 -10.77
N VAL A 51 -3.00 -6.07 -9.92
CA VAL A 51 -2.91 -5.96 -8.45
C VAL A 51 -1.78 -6.86 -7.99
N ILE A 52 -0.75 -6.28 -7.37
CA ILE A 52 0.44 -7.02 -6.92
C ILE A 52 0.41 -7.16 -5.40
N VAL A 53 0.48 -8.40 -4.92
CA VAL A 53 0.54 -8.77 -3.51
C VAL A 53 1.81 -9.57 -3.25
N CYS A 54 2.71 -9.04 -2.41
CA CYS A 54 3.87 -9.81 -1.95
C CYS A 54 3.55 -10.42 -0.59
N THR A 55 3.78 -11.74 -0.47
CA THR A 55 3.44 -12.48 0.73
C THR A 55 4.56 -13.39 1.19
N ARG A 56 4.71 -13.55 2.49
CA ARG A 56 5.59 -14.52 3.15
C ARG A 56 4.98 -14.93 4.47
N ASP A 57 4.76 -16.23 4.66
CA ASP A 57 4.18 -16.80 5.88
C ASP A 57 2.88 -16.08 6.32
N ALA A 58 1.95 -15.86 5.37
CA ALA A 58 0.78 -15.02 5.57
C ALA A 58 -0.55 -15.73 5.22
N TYR A 59 -0.61 -17.05 5.43
CA TYR A 59 -1.76 -17.87 5.09
C TYR A 59 -3.09 -17.31 5.60
N GLU A 60 -3.17 -16.96 6.90
CA GLU A 60 -4.38 -16.46 7.53
C GLU A 60 -4.87 -15.13 6.90
N TYR A 61 -3.94 -14.22 6.61
CA TYR A 61 -4.29 -12.94 5.97
C TYR A 61 -4.81 -13.12 4.55
N LEU A 62 -4.28 -14.08 3.82
CA LEU A 62 -4.71 -14.36 2.45
C LEU A 62 -6.10 -14.98 2.39
N LEU A 63 -6.55 -15.70 3.41
CA LEU A 63 -7.91 -16.22 3.50
C LEU A 63 -8.95 -15.09 3.50
N ASP A 64 -8.63 -13.95 4.10
CA ASP A 64 -9.51 -12.78 4.12
C ASP A 64 -9.34 -11.90 2.87
N LEU A 65 -8.10 -11.67 2.44
CA LEU A 65 -7.78 -10.76 1.34
C LEU A 65 -8.26 -11.27 -0.03
N ILE A 66 -7.93 -12.52 -0.38
CA ILE A 66 -8.14 -13.03 -1.73
C ILE A 66 -9.61 -13.05 -2.14
N PRO A 67 -10.56 -13.49 -1.30
CA PRO A 67 -11.99 -13.44 -1.64
C PRO A 67 -12.49 -12.02 -1.95
N VAL A 68 -11.95 -11.01 -1.27
CA VAL A 68 -12.32 -9.60 -1.49
C VAL A 68 -11.73 -9.09 -2.80
N LEU A 69 -10.48 -9.44 -3.11
CA LEU A 69 -9.84 -9.07 -4.38
C LEU A 69 -10.52 -9.73 -5.58
N LEU A 70 -10.96 -10.97 -5.47
CA LEU A 70 -11.67 -11.68 -6.55
C LEU A 70 -13.07 -11.12 -6.82
N LYS A 71 -13.69 -10.46 -5.84
CA LYS A 71 -15.04 -9.87 -5.93
C LYS A 71 -15.03 -8.41 -6.37
N GLN A 72 -13.87 -7.84 -6.70
CA GLN A 72 -13.81 -6.43 -7.12
C GLN A 72 -14.66 -6.17 -8.37
N ASP A 73 -15.49 -5.12 -8.31
CA ASP A 73 -16.30 -4.62 -9.43
C ASP A 73 -15.44 -3.77 -10.37
N TYR A 74 -14.58 -4.48 -11.13
CA TYR A 74 -13.71 -3.86 -12.11
C TYR A 74 -13.64 -4.73 -13.38
N PRO A 75 -13.74 -4.13 -14.59
CA PRO A 75 -13.95 -4.89 -15.81
C PRO A 75 -12.76 -5.79 -16.19
N GLU A 76 -11.55 -5.30 -16.06
CA GLU A 76 -10.36 -6.03 -16.48
C GLU A 76 -9.20 -5.86 -15.49
N TYR A 77 -8.88 -6.90 -14.75
CA TYR A 77 -7.77 -6.93 -13.82
C TYR A 77 -7.25 -8.36 -13.60
N GLU A 78 -6.01 -8.44 -13.16
CA GLU A 78 -5.41 -9.66 -12.64
C GLU A 78 -4.88 -9.44 -11.21
N ILE A 79 -4.62 -10.53 -10.50
CA ILE A 79 -4.00 -10.53 -9.17
C ILE A 79 -2.69 -11.30 -9.27
N VAL A 80 -1.57 -10.59 -9.20
CA VAL A 80 -0.23 -11.16 -9.19
C VAL A 80 0.19 -11.38 -7.75
N ILE A 81 0.29 -12.62 -7.31
CA ILE A 81 0.69 -12.96 -5.96
C ILE A 81 2.10 -13.51 -5.98
N VAL A 82 3.00 -12.87 -5.26
CA VAL A 82 4.39 -13.28 -5.15
C VAL A 82 4.60 -13.94 -3.80
N ASN A 83 4.81 -15.25 -3.82
CA ASN A 83 5.16 -16.02 -2.63
C ASN A 83 6.68 -15.99 -2.43
N ASP A 84 7.14 -15.31 -1.38
CA ASP A 84 8.56 -15.16 -1.04
C ASP A 84 9.01 -16.28 -0.10
N CYS A 85 9.11 -17.51 -0.61
CA CYS A 85 9.64 -18.68 0.12
C CYS A 85 8.90 -18.91 1.46
N SER A 86 7.59 -18.90 1.49
CA SER A 86 6.79 -19.21 2.67
C SER A 86 7.05 -20.64 3.18
N GLN A 87 7.02 -20.81 4.50
CA GLN A 87 7.23 -22.09 5.18
C GLN A 87 5.94 -22.65 5.83
N ASP A 88 4.86 -21.87 5.79
CA ASP A 88 3.52 -22.25 6.23
C ASP A 88 2.67 -22.79 5.07
N ASN A 89 1.36 -22.88 5.25
CA ASN A 89 0.41 -23.38 4.24
C ASN A 89 0.16 -22.40 3.08
N THR A 90 0.83 -21.24 3.04
CA THR A 90 0.65 -20.21 2.01
C THR A 90 0.87 -20.76 0.60
N GLU A 91 1.97 -21.49 0.38
CA GLU A 91 2.34 -21.97 -0.96
C GLU A 91 1.30 -22.96 -1.52
N GLU A 92 0.85 -23.90 -0.70
CA GLU A 92 -0.14 -24.92 -1.10
C GLU A 92 -1.48 -24.25 -1.43
N TYR A 93 -1.95 -23.37 -0.56
CA TYR A 93 -3.16 -22.58 -0.76
C TYR A 93 -3.13 -21.78 -2.06
N LEU A 94 -2.04 -21.06 -2.33
CA LEU A 94 -1.90 -20.24 -3.53
C LEU A 94 -1.83 -21.07 -4.81
N LYS A 95 -1.21 -22.25 -4.77
CA LYS A 95 -1.20 -23.18 -5.92
C LYS A 95 -2.60 -23.66 -6.27
N ASP A 96 -3.39 -23.99 -5.28
CA ASP A 96 -4.77 -24.42 -5.50
C ASP A 96 -5.66 -23.30 -6.00
N LEU A 97 -5.49 -22.09 -5.45
CA LEU A 97 -6.17 -20.90 -5.92
C LEU A 97 -5.85 -20.56 -7.39
N ALA A 98 -4.58 -20.58 -7.77
CA ALA A 98 -4.15 -20.24 -9.13
C ALA A 98 -4.66 -21.28 -10.17
N ARG A 99 -4.82 -22.56 -9.79
CA ARG A 99 -5.41 -23.56 -10.66
C ARG A 99 -6.89 -23.32 -10.95
N ASN A 100 -7.61 -22.79 -9.97
CA ASN A 100 -9.06 -22.64 -10.02
C ASN A 100 -9.52 -21.24 -10.46
N ASN A 101 -8.63 -20.25 -10.49
CA ASN A 101 -8.97 -18.86 -10.78
C ASN A 101 -8.05 -18.26 -11.84
N PRO A 102 -8.53 -18.04 -13.07
CA PRO A 102 -7.71 -17.52 -14.17
C PRO A 102 -7.24 -16.07 -13.97
N LYS A 103 -7.83 -15.35 -13.02
CA LYS A 103 -7.40 -13.99 -12.64
C LYS A 103 -6.14 -13.99 -11.76
N ILE A 104 -5.75 -15.14 -11.20
CA ILE A 104 -4.60 -15.24 -10.29
C ILE A 104 -3.37 -15.66 -11.06
N ASN A 105 -2.34 -14.83 -11.00
CA ASN A 105 -1.01 -15.11 -11.52
C ASN A 105 -0.07 -15.34 -10.32
N LEU A 106 0.34 -16.58 -10.09
CA LEU A 106 1.20 -16.94 -8.96
C LEU A 106 2.67 -16.95 -9.39
N VAL A 107 3.46 -16.12 -8.71
CA VAL A 107 4.92 -16.11 -8.81
C VAL A 107 5.50 -16.75 -7.55
N ASN A 108 6.02 -17.97 -7.67
CA ASN A 108 6.58 -18.70 -6.53
C ASN A 108 8.10 -18.59 -6.54
N LEU A 109 8.68 -17.95 -5.54
CA LEU A 109 10.12 -17.83 -5.38
C LEU A 109 10.64 -19.04 -4.60
N THR A 110 11.55 -19.80 -5.22
CA THR A 110 12.08 -21.06 -4.66
C THR A 110 13.43 -20.91 -3.97
N GLN A 111 14.11 -19.78 -4.14
CA GLN A 111 15.40 -19.52 -3.54
C GLN A 111 15.32 -18.23 -2.73
N ASN A 112 15.66 -18.34 -1.46
CA ASN A 112 15.93 -17.19 -0.61
C ASN A 112 17.28 -16.62 -1.06
N LEU A 113 17.25 -15.72 -2.04
CA LEU A 113 18.46 -15.00 -2.47
C LEU A 113 18.86 -14.04 -1.35
N ASN A 114 19.59 -14.57 -0.37
CA ASN A 114 20.02 -13.89 0.86
C ASN A 114 20.79 -12.57 0.66
N PHE A 115 21.04 -12.18 -0.60
CA PHE A 115 21.67 -10.91 -0.95
C PHE A 115 20.71 -9.71 -0.92
N PHE A 116 19.38 -9.92 -0.96
CA PHE A 116 18.39 -8.85 -0.96
C PHE A 116 17.36 -9.11 0.14
N HIS A 117 17.69 -8.71 1.37
CA HIS A 117 16.71 -8.71 2.44
C HIS A 117 15.61 -7.67 2.18
N GLY A 118 14.35 -8.09 2.23
CA GLY A 118 13.17 -7.22 2.18
C GLY A 118 12.31 -7.36 0.93
N LYS A 119 11.21 -6.61 0.89
CA LYS A 119 10.15 -6.68 -0.13
C LYS A 119 10.57 -6.26 -1.55
N LYS A 120 11.77 -5.69 -1.76
CA LYS A 120 12.19 -5.13 -3.06
C LYS A 120 12.29 -6.20 -4.16
N PHE A 121 12.89 -7.34 -3.84
CA PHE A 121 13.08 -8.41 -4.84
C PHE A 121 11.75 -9.09 -5.19
N PRO A 122 10.93 -9.56 -4.24
CA PRO A 122 9.60 -10.09 -4.55
C PRO A 122 8.74 -9.10 -5.34
N LEU A 123 8.72 -7.83 -4.95
CA LEU A 123 7.98 -6.80 -5.66
C LEU A 123 8.46 -6.63 -7.11
N SER A 124 9.79 -6.64 -7.35
CA SER A 124 10.33 -6.54 -8.70
C SER A 124 9.94 -7.73 -9.57
N MET A 125 9.81 -8.92 -8.98
CA MET A 125 9.35 -10.12 -9.68
C MET A 125 7.86 -10.04 -10.00
N GLY A 126 7.05 -9.52 -9.08
CA GLY A 126 5.63 -9.26 -9.31
C GLY A 126 5.42 -8.26 -10.45
N ILE A 127 6.14 -7.15 -10.44
CA ILE A 127 6.09 -6.14 -11.52
C ILE A 127 6.47 -6.73 -12.87
N LYS A 128 7.51 -7.56 -12.93
CA LYS A 128 7.91 -8.22 -14.18
C LYS A 128 6.92 -9.25 -14.69
N SER A 129 6.14 -9.86 -13.80
CA SER A 129 5.11 -10.85 -14.14
C SER A 129 3.76 -10.22 -14.45
N ALA A 130 3.59 -8.94 -14.18
CA ALA A 130 2.37 -8.22 -14.44
C ALA A 130 2.07 -8.13 -15.93
N LYS A 131 0.81 -8.37 -16.30
CA LYS A 131 0.31 -8.30 -17.67
C LYS A 131 0.01 -6.86 -18.10
N TYR A 132 -0.40 -6.01 -17.15
CA TYR A 132 -0.85 -4.66 -17.42
C TYR A 132 0.14 -3.62 -16.90
N ASP A 133 0.21 -2.47 -17.57
CA ASP A 133 1.12 -1.38 -17.23
C ASP A 133 0.70 -0.62 -15.96
N LEU A 134 -0.62 -0.55 -15.71
CA LEU A 134 -1.12 0.07 -14.49
C LEU A 134 -1.05 -0.93 -13.33
N LEU A 135 -0.22 -0.60 -12.35
CA LEU A 135 0.07 -1.47 -11.21
C LEU A 135 -0.58 -0.93 -9.94
N LEU A 136 -1.25 -1.79 -9.20
CA LEU A 136 -1.83 -1.49 -7.89
C LEU A 136 -1.17 -2.38 -6.84
N LEU A 137 -0.41 -1.77 -5.93
CA LEU A 137 0.36 -2.48 -4.92
C LEU A 137 -0.42 -2.52 -3.60
N THR A 138 -0.51 -3.69 -2.98
CA THR A 138 -1.08 -3.86 -1.63
C THR A 138 -0.33 -4.92 -0.84
N ASP A 139 -0.36 -4.82 0.47
CA ASP A 139 0.22 -5.83 1.36
C ASP A 139 -0.80 -6.94 1.65
N ALA A 140 -0.31 -8.11 2.06
CA ALA A 140 -1.16 -9.27 2.33
C ALA A 140 -2.11 -9.08 3.54
N ASP A 141 -1.76 -8.17 4.46
CA ASP A 141 -2.52 -7.81 5.66
C ASP A 141 -3.47 -6.62 5.46
N CYS A 142 -3.53 -6.07 4.23
CA CYS A 142 -4.37 -4.93 3.89
C CYS A 142 -5.61 -5.38 3.11
N VAL A 143 -6.71 -5.60 3.80
CA VAL A 143 -7.97 -6.06 3.18
C VAL A 143 -8.83 -4.86 2.79
N PRO A 144 -9.18 -4.70 1.50
CA PRO A 144 -10.10 -3.65 1.05
C PRO A 144 -11.47 -3.76 1.73
N THR A 145 -12.06 -2.63 2.09
CA THR A 145 -13.34 -2.59 2.80
C THR A 145 -14.56 -2.84 1.91
N ASN A 146 -14.40 -2.73 0.58
CA ASN A 146 -15.50 -2.87 -0.37
C ASN A 146 -15.02 -3.40 -1.74
N ASP A 147 -15.96 -3.69 -2.62
CA ASP A 147 -15.74 -4.18 -3.99
C ASP A 147 -15.40 -3.08 -5.02
N GLN A 148 -15.40 -1.81 -4.62
CA GLN A 148 -15.08 -0.66 -5.48
C GLN A 148 -13.63 -0.18 -5.33
N TRP A 149 -12.82 -0.86 -4.53
CA TRP A 149 -11.48 -0.40 -4.16
C TRP A 149 -10.56 -0.18 -5.38
N ILE A 150 -10.49 -1.12 -6.33
CA ILE A 150 -9.70 -0.95 -7.56
C ILE A 150 -10.19 0.28 -8.33
N LYS A 151 -11.49 0.43 -8.50
CA LYS A 151 -12.10 1.55 -9.21
C LYS A 151 -11.82 2.89 -8.54
N GLU A 152 -11.85 2.93 -7.21
CA GLU A 152 -11.56 4.13 -6.44
C GLU A 152 -10.09 4.54 -6.56
N MET A 153 -9.17 3.57 -6.56
CA MET A 153 -7.75 3.80 -6.77
C MET A 153 -7.46 4.32 -8.18
N VAL A 154 -8.00 3.67 -9.21
CA VAL A 154 -7.81 4.08 -10.61
C VAL A 154 -8.44 5.43 -10.92
N ARG A 155 -9.58 5.78 -10.30
CA ARG A 155 -10.22 7.09 -10.48
C ARG A 155 -9.30 8.27 -10.11
N THR A 156 -8.38 8.08 -9.17
CA THR A 156 -7.42 9.11 -8.77
C THR A 156 -6.22 9.21 -9.70
N TYR A 157 -6.02 8.20 -10.56
CA TYR A 157 -4.97 8.16 -11.56
C TYR A 157 -5.31 9.10 -12.74
N ASP A 158 -4.31 9.81 -13.24
CA ASP A 158 -4.39 10.65 -14.43
C ASP A 158 -3.12 10.43 -15.27
N LYS A 159 -3.19 10.59 -16.59
CA LYS A 159 -2.07 10.38 -17.52
C LYS A 159 -0.79 11.17 -17.18
N ASN A 160 -0.93 12.22 -16.35
CA ASN A 160 0.19 13.02 -15.84
C ASN A 160 0.62 12.58 -14.43
N THR A 161 0.03 11.52 -13.87
CA THR A 161 0.31 11.03 -12.53
C THR A 161 1.13 9.75 -12.62
N GLU A 162 2.33 9.75 -12.07
CA GLU A 162 3.19 8.56 -12.06
C GLU A 162 2.89 7.65 -10.87
N ILE A 163 2.52 8.22 -9.72
CA ILE A 163 2.27 7.47 -8.48
C ILE A 163 1.06 8.06 -7.75
N VAL A 164 0.15 7.19 -7.32
CA VAL A 164 -0.96 7.50 -6.41
C VAL A 164 -0.74 6.78 -5.10
N VAL A 165 -0.82 7.51 -3.99
CA VAL A 165 -0.74 6.93 -2.64
C VAL A 165 -2.09 7.11 -1.96
N ALA A 166 -2.66 6.01 -1.47
CA ALA A 166 -3.89 6.03 -0.69
C ALA A 166 -3.63 5.67 0.77
N TYR A 167 -4.48 6.19 1.65
CA TYR A 167 -4.55 5.78 3.05
C TYR A 167 -5.70 4.80 3.21
N GLY A 168 -5.41 3.69 3.90
CA GLY A 168 -6.41 2.71 4.37
C GLY A 168 -6.94 3.06 5.75
#